data_6fba3f8484535f34235c05adf6a6bf3d
#
_entry.id   6fba3f8484535f34235c05adf6a6bf3d
#
_cell.length_a   1.000
_cell.length_b   1.000
_cell.length_c   1.000
_cell.angle_alpha   90.00
_cell.angle_beta   90.00
_cell.angle_gamma   90.00
#
_symmetry.space_group_name_H-M   'P 1'
#
loop_
_entity.id
_entity.type
_entity.pdbx_description
1 polymer ?
#
loop_
_entity_poly.entity_id
_entity_poly.type
_entity_poly.pdbx_seq_one_letter_code
_entity_poly.pdbx_strand_id
1 'polypeptide(L)'
;MKIIHLSYLLLAVFLPLGQLFAETDTMFFSPANPPEMKPITSHDTPAYRAAKSFQHGVNLGDYLEAPPKYFGRGVTISADEIAQIKREGFDHVRVPVGWQHYVGPAPDFILSPKIFSRVDFVVTNALADQLAVMINIHHFDELDKDPAGATDEFLKIWQQIAEHYKDFPNQLAFELDNEPHQNATTYLMNPIYARVIALIRETNPQRTIFVEPGGWGSIAELKNLVLPPDDNVIVSVHCYEPFHFTHQGAGWTSPDFQVTGIIFPGPPAQPLVPGPDQNLKPWVREWIEKYNTLPTAQNPSSALAFADKLKYVRAWSDFYGRPAHLGEFGAYIKADEQSRANFYAAFRQTAEAQDLGWCIWDWSANFRYWDKTNGHALPGMHEALFGR
;
A
#
# COMPACT_ATOMS: atom_id res chain seq x y z
N MET A 1 -4.42 -6.68 -42.83
CA MET A 1 -3.48 -6.50 -41.69
C MET A 1 -4.28 -6.86 -40.45
N LYS A 2 -4.11 -8.08 -39.94
CA LYS A 2 -4.85 -8.59 -38.77
C LYS A 2 -4.10 -8.20 -37.52
N ILE A 3 -4.75 -7.41 -36.64
CA ILE A 3 -4.25 -7.06 -35.34
C ILE A 3 -4.51 -8.27 -34.43
N ILE A 4 -3.43 -8.92 -34.02
CA ILE A 4 -3.47 -10.00 -33.05
C ILE A 4 -3.56 -9.36 -31.66
N HIS A 5 -4.72 -9.48 -31.02
CA HIS A 5 -4.87 -9.19 -29.59
C HIS A 5 -4.27 -10.36 -28.81
N LEU A 6 -3.14 -10.13 -28.21
CA LEU A 6 -2.53 -11.06 -27.25
C LEU A 6 -3.20 -10.83 -25.90
N SER A 7 -4.21 -11.63 -25.59
CA SER A 7 -4.81 -11.68 -24.25
C SER A 7 -3.88 -12.48 -23.35
N TYR A 8 -3.19 -11.81 -22.43
CA TYR A 8 -2.43 -12.47 -21.38
C TYR A 8 -3.40 -13.05 -20.35
N LEU A 9 -3.47 -14.37 -20.32
CA LEU A 9 -4.17 -15.13 -19.28
C LEU A 9 -3.29 -15.15 -18.04
N LEU A 10 -3.56 -14.28 -17.07
CA LEU A 10 -2.99 -14.36 -15.72
C LEU A 10 -3.61 -15.56 -15.01
N LEU A 11 -2.89 -16.68 -14.99
CA LEU A 11 -3.20 -17.79 -14.10
C LEU A 11 -2.65 -17.47 -12.71
N ALA A 12 -3.39 -16.68 -11.92
CA ALA A 12 -3.16 -16.60 -10.49
C ALA A 12 -3.55 -17.95 -9.88
N VAL A 13 -2.57 -18.74 -9.47
CA VAL A 13 -2.79 -19.94 -8.67
C VAL A 13 -3.20 -19.47 -7.27
N PHE A 14 -4.49 -19.22 -7.08
CA PHE A 14 -5.07 -19.04 -5.76
C PHE A 14 -5.19 -20.43 -5.11
N LEU A 15 -4.32 -20.70 -4.14
CA LEU A 15 -4.63 -21.70 -3.14
C LEU A 15 -5.92 -21.28 -2.42
N PRO A 16 -6.82 -22.19 -2.08
CA PRO A 16 -8.08 -21.83 -1.45
C PRO A 16 -7.84 -21.16 -0.10
N LEU A 17 -8.02 -19.86 -0.03
CA LEU A 17 -7.92 -19.03 1.18
C LEU A 17 -8.87 -19.47 2.31
N GLY A 18 -9.81 -20.35 2.03
CA GLY A 18 -10.82 -20.80 3.00
C GLY A 18 -10.34 -21.79 4.08
N GLN A 19 -9.14 -22.37 3.95
CA GLN A 19 -8.62 -23.32 4.95
C GLN A 19 -7.49 -22.76 5.81
N LEU A 20 -6.98 -21.57 5.54
CA LEU A 20 -5.85 -20.98 6.29
C LEU A 20 -6.23 -20.19 7.55
N PHE A 21 -7.50 -19.97 7.82
CA PHE A 21 -7.94 -19.08 8.90
C PHE A 21 -8.68 -19.75 10.06
N ALA A 22 -8.68 -21.07 10.11
CA ALA A 22 -9.32 -21.81 11.22
C ALA A 22 -8.36 -22.31 12.31
N GLU A 23 -7.05 -22.18 12.12
CA GLU A 23 -6.05 -22.50 13.14
C GLU A 23 -5.27 -21.24 13.48
N THR A 24 -5.66 -20.66 14.59
CA THR A 24 -5.20 -19.48 15.27
C THR A 24 -3.68 -19.38 15.47
N ASP A 25 -3.20 -18.12 15.35
CA ASP A 25 -2.10 -17.42 16.03
C ASP A 25 -0.72 -18.10 16.21
N THR A 26 -0.61 -19.40 16.33
CA THR A 26 0.68 -20.07 16.62
C THR A 26 1.39 -20.62 15.38
N MET A 27 0.71 -20.72 14.24
CA MET A 27 1.27 -21.33 13.03
C MET A 27 2.15 -20.39 12.21
N PHE A 28 1.96 -19.07 12.29
CA PHE A 28 2.73 -18.09 11.55
C PHE A 28 4.02 -17.66 12.24
N PHE A 29 4.04 -17.67 13.57
CA PHE A 29 5.21 -17.46 14.42
C PHE A 29 5.51 -18.71 15.22
N SER A 30 5.74 -19.83 14.56
CA SER A 30 6.37 -20.93 15.28
C SER A 30 7.80 -20.49 15.62
N PRO A 31 8.18 -20.41 16.90
CA PRO A 31 9.56 -20.18 17.29
C PRO A 31 10.53 -21.21 16.71
N ALA A 32 10.01 -22.30 16.13
CA ALA A 32 10.79 -23.37 15.56
C ALA A 32 11.39 -23.08 14.17
N ASN A 33 10.82 -22.14 13.37
CA ASN A 33 11.36 -21.78 12.05
C ASN A 33 11.09 -20.30 11.72
N PRO A 34 11.62 -19.32 12.48
CA PRO A 34 11.63 -17.94 12.02
C PRO A 34 12.52 -17.82 10.77
N PRO A 35 12.24 -16.88 9.84
CA PRO A 35 13.24 -16.47 8.85
C PRO A 35 14.55 -16.11 9.57
N GLU A 36 15.70 -16.24 8.91
CA GLU A 36 17.04 -15.98 9.49
C GLU A 36 17.28 -14.47 9.85
N MET A 37 16.22 -13.74 10.13
CA MET A 37 16.29 -12.35 10.56
C MET A 37 16.38 -12.29 12.09
N LYS A 38 17.45 -11.64 12.60
CA LYS A 38 17.62 -11.46 14.05
C LYS A 38 16.69 -10.35 14.54
N PRO A 39 15.95 -10.60 15.65
CA PRO A 39 15.16 -9.57 16.30
C PRO A 39 16.04 -8.42 16.82
N ILE A 40 15.53 -7.18 16.67
CA ILE A 40 16.07 -6.00 17.33
C ILE A 40 15.38 -5.93 18.71
N THR A 41 16.18 -5.97 19.77
CA THR A 41 15.63 -6.06 21.13
C THR A 41 15.19 -4.72 21.74
N SER A 42 15.53 -3.60 21.09
CA SER A 42 15.15 -2.25 21.54
C SER A 42 13.99 -1.70 20.75
N HIS A 43 12.97 -1.18 21.44
CA HIS A 43 11.89 -0.39 20.85
C HIS A 43 12.19 1.13 20.84
N ASP A 44 13.40 1.54 21.20
CA ASP A 44 13.89 2.93 21.06
C ASP A 44 14.92 3.03 19.93
N THR A 45 14.53 2.56 18.75
CA THR A 45 15.35 2.68 17.53
C THR A 45 14.99 3.93 16.75
N PRO A 46 15.86 4.39 15.82
CA PRO A 46 15.50 5.46 14.89
C PRO A 46 14.18 5.21 14.15
N ALA A 47 13.93 3.96 13.73
CA ALA A 47 12.67 3.57 13.07
C ALA A 47 11.44 3.81 13.95
N TYR A 48 11.45 3.41 15.23
CA TYR A 48 10.32 3.67 16.15
C TYR A 48 10.11 5.16 16.41
N ARG A 49 11.19 5.95 16.47
CA ARG A 49 11.08 7.41 16.60
C ARG A 49 10.48 8.03 15.33
N ALA A 50 10.93 7.59 14.16
CA ALA A 50 10.41 8.05 12.87
C ALA A 50 8.93 7.68 12.68
N ALA A 51 8.53 6.45 13.05
CA ALA A 51 7.15 5.97 12.93
C ALA A 51 6.12 6.90 13.59
N LYS A 52 6.51 7.69 14.61
CA LYS A 52 5.62 8.69 15.23
C LYS A 52 5.20 9.82 14.29
N SER A 53 5.92 10.04 13.20
CA SER A 53 5.58 11.03 12.17
C SER A 53 4.82 10.43 10.99
N PHE A 54 4.51 9.12 11.04
CA PHE A 54 3.81 8.37 10.01
C PHE A 54 2.62 7.63 10.61
N GLN A 55 1.72 8.38 11.28
CA GLN A 55 0.55 7.78 11.94
C GLN A 55 -0.72 7.86 11.10
N HIS A 56 -0.98 9.01 10.48
CA HIS A 56 -2.22 9.30 9.75
C HIS A 56 -1.91 9.88 8.38
N GLY A 57 -1.74 9.05 7.38
CA GLY A 57 -1.30 9.46 6.06
C GLY A 57 -2.33 9.37 4.97
N VAL A 58 -1.97 9.98 3.85
CA VAL A 58 -2.71 9.89 2.61
C VAL A 58 -1.80 9.73 1.40
N ASN A 59 -2.15 8.81 0.50
CA ASN A 59 -1.47 8.63 -0.78
C ASN A 59 -1.87 9.72 -1.78
N LEU A 60 -0.91 10.26 -2.51
CA LEU A 60 -1.14 11.13 -3.67
C LEU A 60 -1.23 10.26 -4.94
N GLY A 61 -2.21 9.35 -4.98
CA GLY A 61 -2.38 8.37 -6.04
C GLY A 61 -2.81 8.97 -7.39
N ASP A 62 -2.54 8.26 -8.48
CA ASP A 62 -2.81 8.61 -9.88
C ASP A 62 -2.14 9.92 -10.32
N TYR A 63 -1.02 10.33 -9.68
CA TYR A 63 -0.33 11.58 -9.97
C TYR A 63 1.07 11.40 -10.58
N LEU A 64 2.07 10.96 -9.82
CA LEU A 64 3.45 10.84 -10.30
C LEU A 64 3.83 9.42 -10.72
N GLU A 65 3.06 8.42 -10.34
CA GLU A 65 3.24 7.04 -10.78
C GLU A 65 2.61 6.76 -12.14
N ALA A 66 1.65 7.57 -12.58
CA ALA A 66 1.02 7.40 -13.88
C ALA A 66 2.05 7.57 -15.01
N PRO A 67 2.04 6.69 -16.05
CA PRO A 67 2.92 6.83 -17.20
C PRO A 67 2.80 8.20 -17.88
N PRO A 68 3.87 8.75 -18.46
CA PRO A 68 3.90 10.10 -19.03
C PRO A 68 2.80 10.42 -20.03
N LYS A 69 2.33 9.42 -20.79
CA LYS A 69 1.21 9.57 -21.74
C LYS A 69 -0.14 9.93 -21.10
N TYR A 70 -0.26 9.71 -19.79
CA TYR A 70 -1.46 10.03 -19.01
C TYR A 70 -1.34 11.33 -18.24
N PHE A 71 -0.15 11.95 -18.17
CA PHE A 71 0.03 13.23 -17.50
C PHE A 71 -0.85 14.31 -18.12
N GLY A 72 -1.53 15.08 -17.27
CA GLY A 72 -2.47 16.12 -17.67
C GLY A 72 -3.86 15.61 -18.02
N ARG A 73 -4.10 14.29 -17.93
CA ARG A 73 -5.44 13.69 -18.07
C ARG A 73 -6.04 13.28 -16.73
N GLY A 74 -5.25 13.36 -15.66
CA GLY A 74 -5.60 12.80 -14.38
C GLY A 74 -5.49 13.80 -13.24
N VAL A 75 -5.16 13.26 -12.10
CA VAL A 75 -4.99 13.98 -10.86
C VAL A 75 -3.79 14.92 -10.94
N THR A 76 -3.98 16.15 -10.49
CA THR A 76 -2.90 17.10 -10.24
C THR A 76 -2.94 17.48 -8.77
N ILE A 77 -1.81 17.87 -8.20
CA ILE A 77 -1.73 18.37 -6.83
C ILE A 77 -1.16 19.79 -6.84
N SER A 78 -1.77 20.69 -6.09
CA SER A 78 -1.29 22.06 -5.88
C SER A 78 -0.71 22.23 -4.48
N ALA A 79 0.03 23.32 -4.25
CA ALA A 79 0.53 23.66 -2.92
C ALA A 79 -0.64 23.88 -1.94
N ASP A 80 -1.73 24.50 -2.36
CA ASP A 80 -2.91 24.70 -1.52
C ASP A 80 -3.58 23.39 -1.12
N GLU A 81 -3.57 22.37 -2.01
CA GLU A 81 -4.08 21.04 -1.67
C GLU A 81 -3.17 20.33 -0.68
N ILE A 82 -1.84 20.47 -0.80
CA ILE A 82 -0.89 19.91 0.18
C ILE A 82 -1.15 20.56 1.56
N ALA A 83 -1.29 21.88 1.61
CA ALA A 83 -1.66 22.58 2.83
C ALA A 83 -3.03 22.15 3.37
N GLN A 84 -3.99 21.81 2.49
CA GLN A 84 -5.30 21.27 2.91
C GLN A 84 -5.18 19.88 3.53
N ILE A 85 -4.33 19.01 3.01
CA ILE A 85 -4.05 17.70 3.62
C ILE A 85 -3.66 17.86 5.09
N LYS A 86 -2.77 18.83 5.39
CA LYS A 86 -2.40 19.14 6.77
C LYS A 86 -3.58 19.63 7.61
N ARG A 87 -4.41 20.52 7.05
CA ARG A 87 -5.60 21.05 7.75
C ARG A 87 -6.64 19.99 8.05
N GLU A 88 -6.76 18.96 7.19
CA GLU A 88 -7.64 17.81 7.41
C GLU A 88 -7.17 16.92 8.59
N GLY A 89 -5.93 17.03 9.03
CA GLY A 89 -5.41 16.29 10.19
C GLY A 89 -4.41 15.18 9.84
N PHE A 90 -4.05 15.02 8.57
CA PHE A 90 -2.98 14.11 8.17
C PHE A 90 -1.62 14.62 8.67
N ASP A 91 -0.73 13.70 9.00
CA ASP A 91 0.63 14.00 9.46
C ASP A 91 1.70 13.68 8.41
N HIS A 92 1.35 12.88 7.38
CA HIS A 92 2.26 12.57 6.29
C HIS A 92 1.53 12.35 4.96
N VAL A 93 2.30 12.44 3.88
CA VAL A 93 1.91 12.06 2.53
C VAL A 93 2.81 10.96 2.01
N ARG A 94 2.21 9.93 1.40
CA ARG A 94 2.94 8.98 0.57
C ARG A 94 2.79 9.41 -0.89
N VAL A 95 3.92 9.47 -1.58
CA VAL A 95 4.03 9.99 -2.95
C VAL A 95 4.47 8.85 -3.86
N PRO A 96 3.53 8.13 -4.47
CA PRO A 96 3.82 7.15 -5.51
C PRO A 96 4.53 7.81 -6.69
N VAL A 97 5.68 7.24 -7.13
CA VAL A 97 6.46 7.82 -8.24
C VAL A 97 6.93 6.74 -9.21
N GLY A 98 6.53 6.88 -10.47
CA GLY A 98 6.96 6.01 -11.57
C GLY A 98 8.30 6.46 -12.16
N TRP A 99 9.38 6.39 -11.38
CA TRP A 99 10.72 6.81 -11.79
C TRP A 99 11.20 6.12 -13.07
N GLN A 100 10.90 4.82 -13.22
CA GLN A 100 11.27 3.99 -14.37
C GLN A 100 10.74 4.55 -15.70
N HIS A 101 9.70 5.38 -15.68
CA HIS A 101 9.21 6.05 -16.89
C HIS A 101 10.07 7.23 -17.33
N TYR A 102 11.06 7.61 -16.56
CA TYR A 102 11.93 8.76 -16.77
C TYR A 102 13.42 8.40 -16.81
N VAL A 103 13.71 7.11 -16.94
CA VAL A 103 15.07 6.56 -17.00
C VAL A 103 15.58 6.60 -18.42
N GLY A 104 16.85 6.99 -18.60
CA GLY A 104 17.61 6.85 -19.84
C GLY A 104 18.09 5.40 -20.05
N PRO A 105 18.77 5.12 -21.17
CA PRO A 105 19.22 3.77 -21.50
C PRO A 105 20.33 3.26 -20.56
N ALA A 106 20.48 1.94 -20.53
CA ALA A 106 21.63 1.28 -19.92
C ALA A 106 22.96 1.79 -20.56
N PRO A 107 24.09 1.72 -19.85
CA PRO A 107 24.23 1.17 -18.49
C PRO A 107 24.02 2.20 -17.37
N ASP A 108 23.86 3.47 -17.70
CA ASP A 108 23.88 4.56 -16.73
C ASP A 108 22.49 4.81 -16.10
N PHE A 109 21.40 4.49 -16.80
CA PHE A 109 20.04 4.64 -16.34
C PHE A 109 19.76 6.04 -15.74
N ILE A 110 20.19 7.10 -16.45
CA ILE A 110 20.10 8.48 -15.96
C ILE A 110 18.65 8.93 -15.85
N LEU A 111 18.24 9.34 -14.67
CA LEU A 111 16.92 9.92 -14.43
C LEU A 111 16.81 11.33 -15.01
N SER A 112 15.71 11.58 -15.68
CA SER A 112 15.38 12.91 -16.22
C SER A 112 15.24 13.94 -15.10
N PRO A 113 15.86 15.14 -15.19
CA PRO A 113 15.63 16.22 -14.23
C PRO A 113 14.15 16.63 -14.09
N LYS A 114 13.34 16.33 -15.11
CA LYS A 114 11.91 16.63 -15.09
C LYS A 114 11.16 15.91 -13.97
N ILE A 115 11.48 14.63 -13.71
CA ILE A 115 10.79 13.92 -12.63
C ILE A 115 11.23 14.44 -11.27
N PHE A 116 12.53 14.72 -11.07
CA PHE A 116 13.01 15.35 -9.85
C PHE A 116 12.29 16.66 -9.55
N SER A 117 12.19 17.58 -10.53
CA SER A 117 11.49 18.86 -10.34
C SER A 117 10.04 18.69 -9.89
N ARG A 118 9.37 17.62 -10.31
CA ARG A 118 7.97 17.34 -9.94
C ARG A 118 7.86 16.75 -8.53
N VAL A 119 8.76 15.84 -8.19
CA VAL A 119 8.83 15.26 -6.83
C VAL A 119 9.26 16.32 -5.84
N ASP A 120 10.26 17.14 -6.17
CA ASP A 120 10.73 18.27 -5.35
C ASP A 120 9.59 19.26 -5.01
N PHE A 121 8.73 19.54 -5.98
CA PHE A 121 7.55 20.39 -5.73
C PHE A 121 6.68 19.83 -4.61
N VAL A 122 6.38 18.53 -4.64
CA VAL A 122 5.56 17.90 -3.58
C VAL A 122 6.31 17.85 -2.26
N VAL A 123 7.54 17.35 -2.28
CA VAL A 123 8.38 17.18 -1.09
C VAL A 123 8.59 18.51 -0.36
N THR A 124 8.97 19.56 -1.09
CA THR A 124 9.26 20.85 -0.47
C THR A 124 8.01 21.52 0.12
N ASN A 125 6.86 21.46 -0.58
CA ASN A 125 5.62 22.02 -0.05
C ASN A 125 5.12 21.21 1.15
N ALA A 126 5.15 19.89 1.10
CA ALA A 126 4.70 19.05 2.22
C ALA A 126 5.56 19.26 3.47
N LEU A 127 6.89 19.30 3.32
CA LEU A 127 7.79 19.61 4.44
C LEU A 127 7.59 21.02 5.00
N ALA A 128 7.32 22.02 4.16
CA ALA A 128 7.01 23.39 4.58
C ALA A 128 5.72 23.44 5.42
N ASP A 129 4.74 22.63 5.08
CA ASP A 129 3.47 22.48 5.82
C ASP A 129 3.57 21.49 6.99
N GLN A 130 4.78 21.07 7.37
CA GLN A 130 5.04 20.15 8.48
C GLN A 130 4.38 18.78 8.32
N LEU A 131 4.26 18.30 7.09
CA LEU A 131 3.94 16.91 6.77
C LEU A 131 5.26 16.12 6.63
N ALA A 132 5.31 14.92 7.17
CA ALA A 132 6.33 13.97 6.75
C ALA A 132 6.02 13.48 5.32
N VAL A 133 7.04 13.03 4.62
CA VAL A 133 6.90 12.61 3.22
C VAL A 133 7.54 11.24 3.03
N MET A 134 6.84 10.35 2.34
CA MET A 134 7.37 9.07 1.88
C MET A 134 7.35 9.07 0.36
N ILE A 135 8.50 8.93 -0.30
CA ILE A 135 8.60 8.73 -1.75
C ILE A 135 9.00 7.29 -2.03
N ASN A 136 8.47 6.70 -3.10
CA ASN A 136 8.79 5.32 -3.49
C ASN A 136 9.10 5.18 -4.98
N ILE A 137 9.52 3.97 -5.37
CA ILE A 137 9.42 3.51 -6.75
C ILE A 137 8.11 2.74 -6.88
N HIS A 138 7.24 3.14 -7.84
CA HIS A 138 5.89 2.61 -7.96
C HIS A 138 5.66 1.98 -9.34
N HIS A 139 5.11 0.74 -9.36
CA HIS A 139 4.83 -0.04 -10.57
C HIS A 139 6.07 -0.33 -11.45
N PHE A 140 7.14 -0.84 -10.86
CA PHE A 140 8.33 -1.19 -11.63
C PHE A 140 8.18 -2.58 -12.29
N ASP A 141 7.40 -2.62 -13.37
CA ASP A 141 7.04 -3.84 -14.11
C ASP A 141 8.23 -4.70 -14.53
N GLU A 142 9.37 -4.10 -14.87
CA GLU A 142 10.58 -4.81 -15.27
C GLU A 142 11.17 -5.59 -14.09
N LEU A 143 11.17 -5.00 -12.90
CA LEU A 143 11.60 -5.65 -11.66
C LEU A 143 10.65 -6.79 -11.29
N ASP A 144 9.35 -6.58 -11.43
CA ASP A 144 8.35 -7.62 -11.16
C ASP A 144 8.48 -8.84 -12.08
N LYS A 145 8.85 -8.61 -13.34
CA LYS A 145 9.02 -9.68 -14.33
C LYS A 145 10.36 -10.40 -14.22
N ASP A 146 11.43 -9.67 -13.98
CA ASP A 146 12.79 -10.20 -13.89
C ASP A 146 13.60 -9.46 -12.81
N PRO A 147 13.43 -9.82 -11.54
CA PRO A 147 14.13 -9.15 -10.43
C PRO A 147 15.67 -9.17 -10.58
N ALA A 148 16.21 -10.27 -11.10
CA ALA A 148 17.64 -10.39 -11.29
C ALA A 148 18.16 -9.47 -12.39
N GLY A 149 17.48 -9.44 -13.55
CA GLY A 149 17.85 -8.61 -14.70
C GLY A 149 17.66 -7.13 -14.47
N ALA A 150 16.62 -6.73 -13.71
CA ALA A 150 16.32 -5.33 -13.43
C ALA A 150 17.04 -4.77 -12.19
N THR A 151 17.76 -5.59 -11.44
CA THR A 151 18.42 -5.15 -10.19
C THR A 151 19.40 -3.98 -10.42
N ASP A 152 20.17 -3.99 -11.50
CA ASP A 152 21.14 -2.92 -11.74
C ASP A 152 20.46 -1.58 -12.04
N GLU A 153 19.37 -1.59 -12.80
CA GLU A 153 18.54 -0.40 -13.01
C GLU A 153 17.95 0.10 -11.70
N PHE A 154 17.37 -0.78 -10.89
CA PHE A 154 16.80 -0.45 -9.60
C PHE A 154 17.82 0.20 -8.65
N LEU A 155 19.03 -0.35 -8.59
CA LEU A 155 20.14 0.23 -7.82
C LEU A 155 20.54 1.61 -8.34
N LYS A 156 20.63 1.79 -9.68
CA LYS A 156 20.99 3.06 -10.29
C LYS A 156 19.95 4.14 -10.09
N ILE A 157 18.67 3.78 -10.11
CA ILE A 157 17.59 4.71 -9.78
C ILE A 157 17.74 5.16 -8.32
N TRP A 158 17.87 4.22 -7.37
CA TRP A 158 18.03 4.55 -5.94
C TRP A 158 19.32 5.34 -5.66
N GLN A 159 20.41 5.06 -6.36
CA GLN A 159 21.65 5.84 -6.21
C GLN A 159 21.42 7.32 -6.51
N GLN A 160 20.69 7.62 -7.59
CA GLN A 160 20.39 9.00 -8.00
C GLN A 160 19.40 9.67 -7.07
N ILE A 161 18.37 8.95 -6.62
CA ILE A 161 17.39 9.45 -5.65
C ILE A 161 18.10 9.77 -4.32
N ALA A 162 18.92 8.84 -3.81
CA ALA A 162 19.63 9.01 -2.55
C ALA A 162 20.60 10.19 -2.59
N GLU A 163 21.35 10.35 -3.69
CA GLU A 163 22.27 11.49 -3.88
C GLU A 163 21.51 12.82 -3.96
N HIS A 164 20.38 12.87 -4.68
CA HIS A 164 19.58 14.08 -4.83
C HIS A 164 18.99 14.57 -3.50
N TYR A 165 18.52 13.65 -2.66
CA TYR A 165 17.84 13.98 -1.41
C TYR A 165 18.72 13.87 -0.14
N LYS A 166 20.04 13.70 -0.27
CA LYS A 166 20.94 13.50 0.87
C LYS A 166 20.90 14.62 1.92
N ASP A 167 20.70 15.86 1.47
CA ASP A 167 20.68 17.06 2.32
C ASP A 167 19.26 17.43 2.79
N PHE A 168 18.23 16.67 2.40
CA PHE A 168 16.87 16.88 2.88
C PHE A 168 16.69 16.36 4.31
N PRO A 169 15.78 16.95 5.10
CA PRO A 169 15.55 16.54 6.48
C PRO A 169 15.01 15.12 6.58
N ASN A 170 15.15 14.50 7.78
CA ASN A 170 14.74 13.12 8.00
C ASN A 170 13.21 12.88 8.03
N GLN A 171 12.41 13.93 7.94
CA GLN A 171 10.97 13.85 7.69
C GLN A 171 10.63 13.36 6.27
N LEU A 172 11.59 13.43 5.33
CA LEU A 172 11.52 12.69 4.08
C LEU A 172 12.00 11.26 4.33
N ALA A 173 11.20 10.27 4.00
CA ALA A 173 11.52 8.85 4.04
C ALA A 173 11.51 8.24 2.64
N PHE A 174 12.20 7.13 2.47
CA PHE A 174 12.26 6.37 1.23
C PHE A 174 11.56 5.03 1.40
N GLU A 175 10.65 4.67 0.51
CA GLU A 175 10.08 3.34 0.41
C GLU A 175 10.63 2.67 -0.85
N LEU A 176 11.27 1.52 -0.69
CA LEU A 176 12.14 0.97 -1.73
C LEU A 176 11.39 0.58 -3.00
N ASP A 177 10.25 -0.09 -2.86
CA ASP A 177 9.47 -0.61 -3.96
C ASP A 177 8.03 -0.79 -3.53
N ASN A 178 7.08 -0.44 -4.41
CA ASN A 178 5.67 -0.63 -4.16
C ASN A 178 5.18 -1.97 -4.68
N GLU A 179 4.59 -2.77 -3.80
CA GLU A 179 3.85 -3.96 -4.16
C GLU A 179 4.60 -4.96 -5.06
N PRO A 180 5.82 -5.38 -4.70
CA PRO A 180 6.52 -6.40 -5.49
C PRO A 180 5.64 -7.63 -5.68
N HIS A 181 5.54 -8.12 -6.92
CA HIS A 181 4.67 -9.23 -7.25
C HIS A 181 5.21 -10.09 -8.41
N GLN A 182 4.44 -10.99 -8.97
CA GLN A 182 4.86 -11.93 -10.01
C GLN A 182 6.14 -12.69 -9.61
N ASN A 183 7.26 -12.44 -10.29
CA ASN A 183 8.54 -13.04 -10.00
C ASN A 183 9.32 -12.30 -8.88
N ALA A 184 8.94 -11.04 -8.56
CA ALA A 184 9.48 -10.29 -7.44
C ALA A 184 8.91 -10.80 -6.11
N THR A 185 9.17 -12.08 -5.83
CA THR A 185 8.76 -12.71 -4.57
C THR A 185 9.57 -12.14 -3.40
N THR A 186 9.01 -12.18 -2.19
CA THR A 186 9.72 -11.73 -0.97
C THR A 186 11.11 -12.35 -0.86
N TYR A 187 11.23 -13.63 -1.18
CA TYR A 187 12.50 -14.34 -1.13
C TYR A 187 13.55 -13.75 -2.07
N LEU A 188 13.19 -13.44 -3.32
CA LEU A 188 14.09 -12.85 -4.30
C LEU A 188 14.39 -11.37 -4.02
N MET A 189 13.45 -10.65 -3.42
CA MET A 189 13.63 -9.25 -3.06
C MET A 189 14.51 -9.03 -1.83
N ASN A 190 14.56 -9.96 -0.88
CA ASN A 190 15.39 -9.83 0.33
C ASN A 190 16.85 -9.43 0.05
N PRO A 191 17.63 -10.13 -0.80
CA PRO A 191 19.00 -9.75 -1.10
C PRO A 191 19.08 -8.45 -1.92
N ILE A 192 18.10 -8.14 -2.75
CA ILE A 192 18.04 -6.88 -3.52
C ILE A 192 17.84 -5.71 -2.55
N TYR A 193 16.90 -5.80 -1.64
CA TYR A 193 16.68 -4.79 -0.60
C TYR A 193 17.91 -4.56 0.28
N ALA A 194 18.61 -5.62 0.67
CA ALA A 194 19.84 -5.48 1.45
C ALA A 194 20.90 -4.65 0.69
N ARG A 195 21.04 -4.84 -0.63
CA ARG A 195 21.96 -4.07 -1.49
C ARG A 195 21.51 -2.61 -1.61
N VAL A 196 20.23 -2.36 -1.83
CA VAL A 196 19.68 -1.00 -1.95
C VAL A 196 19.81 -0.24 -0.63
N ILE A 197 19.50 -0.86 0.52
CA ILE A 197 19.66 -0.25 1.83
C ILE A 197 21.13 0.15 2.05
N ALA A 198 22.07 -0.76 1.78
CA ALA A 198 23.50 -0.47 1.92
C ALA A 198 23.93 0.72 1.04
N LEU A 199 23.48 0.76 -0.22
CA LEU A 199 23.74 1.85 -1.15
C LEU A 199 23.17 3.20 -0.66
N ILE A 200 21.92 3.22 -0.19
CA ILE A 200 21.29 4.44 0.38
C ILE A 200 22.08 4.93 1.59
N ARG A 201 22.56 4.03 2.46
CA ARG A 201 23.33 4.38 3.66
C ARG A 201 24.64 5.10 3.38
N GLU A 202 25.21 4.97 2.19
CA GLU A 202 26.45 5.69 1.80
C GLU A 202 26.27 7.21 1.84
N THR A 203 25.09 7.71 1.44
CA THR A 203 24.81 9.16 1.39
C THR A 203 23.72 9.58 2.38
N ASN A 204 22.88 8.67 2.84
CA ASN A 204 21.75 8.91 3.74
C ASN A 204 21.79 8.00 4.98
N PRO A 205 22.79 8.14 5.87
CA PRO A 205 22.99 7.22 6.99
C PRO A 205 21.85 7.20 8.01
N GLN A 206 21.05 8.27 8.08
CA GLN A 206 19.95 8.42 9.04
C GLN A 206 18.56 8.46 8.39
N ARG A 207 18.46 8.23 7.08
CA ARG A 207 17.19 8.22 6.34
C ARG A 207 16.34 7.04 6.76
N THR A 208 15.08 7.28 7.17
CA THR A 208 14.14 6.19 7.39
C THR A 208 13.80 5.53 6.06
N ILE A 209 13.87 4.21 6.03
CA ILE A 209 13.56 3.41 4.86
C ILE A 209 12.34 2.55 5.16
N PHE A 210 11.38 2.52 4.25
CA PHE A 210 10.24 1.60 4.28
C PHE A 210 10.48 0.47 3.29
N VAL A 211 10.06 -0.74 3.65
CA VAL A 211 10.22 -1.95 2.84
C VAL A 211 8.92 -2.73 2.83
N GLU A 212 8.48 -3.14 1.66
CA GLU A 212 7.32 -3.99 1.48
C GLU A 212 7.71 -5.44 1.20
N PRO A 213 6.97 -6.43 1.74
CA PRO A 213 7.08 -7.81 1.29
C PRO A 213 6.46 -7.99 -0.10
N GLY A 214 6.78 -9.09 -0.77
CA GLY A 214 6.16 -9.46 -2.05
C GLY A 214 4.66 -9.75 -1.94
N GLY A 215 4.07 -10.17 -3.07
CA GLY A 215 2.65 -10.51 -3.14
C GLY A 215 1.74 -9.30 -2.96
N TRP A 216 2.10 -8.16 -3.56
CA TRP A 216 1.42 -6.85 -3.45
C TRP A 216 1.43 -6.31 -2.01
N GLY A 217 2.60 -6.24 -1.38
CA GLY A 217 2.71 -5.76 0.00
C GLY A 217 1.97 -6.63 1.02
N SER A 218 1.84 -7.94 0.73
CA SER A 218 0.93 -8.83 1.46
C SER A 218 1.37 -9.07 2.90
N ILE A 219 0.44 -8.92 3.84
CA ILE A 219 0.65 -9.28 5.25
C ILE A 219 1.08 -10.75 5.40
N ALA A 220 0.55 -11.65 4.56
CA ALA A 220 0.90 -13.09 4.61
C ALA A 220 2.37 -13.36 4.25
N GLU A 221 3.02 -12.45 3.53
CA GLU A 221 4.42 -12.55 3.11
C GLU A 221 5.42 -12.03 4.16
N LEU A 222 4.96 -11.38 5.21
CA LEU A 222 5.83 -10.95 6.33
C LEU A 222 6.67 -12.08 6.89
N LYS A 223 6.14 -13.30 6.92
CA LYS A 223 6.86 -14.50 7.37
C LYS A 223 8.11 -14.84 6.55
N ASN A 224 8.19 -14.34 5.31
CA ASN A 224 9.28 -14.60 4.37
C ASN A 224 10.24 -13.40 4.27
N LEU A 225 9.93 -12.28 4.91
CA LEU A 225 10.73 -11.05 4.83
C LEU A 225 11.99 -11.17 5.71
N VAL A 226 13.14 -10.95 5.11
CA VAL A 226 14.43 -10.91 5.80
C VAL A 226 15.14 -9.60 5.50
N LEU A 227 15.30 -8.76 6.51
CA LEU A 227 15.93 -7.46 6.40
C LEU A 227 17.33 -7.46 7.04
N PRO A 228 18.27 -6.62 6.55
CA PRO A 228 19.57 -6.46 7.18
C PRO A 228 19.43 -5.89 8.61
N PRO A 229 20.49 -5.98 9.42
CA PRO A 229 20.49 -5.46 10.81
C PRO A 229 20.58 -3.93 10.85
N ASP A 230 19.70 -3.26 10.12
CA ASP A 230 19.53 -1.81 10.09
C ASP A 230 18.35 -1.44 11.01
N ASP A 231 18.57 -0.58 11.99
CA ASP A 231 17.59 -0.18 13.00
C ASP A 231 16.72 1.01 12.61
N ASN A 232 16.88 1.51 11.36
CA ASN A 232 16.06 2.60 10.81
C ASN A 232 15.26 2.16 9.58
N VAL A 233 14.71 0.94 9.66
CA VAL A 233 13.81 0.37 8.64
C VAL A 233 12.45 0.11 9.26
N ILE A 234 11.40 0.62 8.62
CA ILE A 234 9.98 0.36 8.89
C ILE A 234 9.45 -0.61 7.84
N VAL A 235 8.60 -1.55 8.23
CA VAL A 235 7.96 -2.45 7.28
C VAL A 235 6.59 -1.90 6.90
N SER A 236 6.35 -1.75 5.61
CA SER A 236 5.06 -1.33 5.06
C SER A 236 4.31 -2.55 4.54
N VAL A 237 3.00 -2.60 4.76
CA VAL A 237 2.11 -3.62 4.21
C VAL A 237 0.82 -2.99 3.71
N HIS A 238 0.18 -3.62 2.73
CA HIS A 238 -1.09 -3.18 2.19
C HIS A 238 -2.23 -4.11 2.61
N CYS A 239 -3.42 -3.56 2.82
CA CYS A 239 -4.58 -4.35 3.23
C CYS A 239 -5.88 -3.79 2.66
N TYR A 240 -6.36 -4.40 1.59
CA TYR A 240 -7.62 -4.04 0.94
C TYR A 240 -8.79 -4.99 1.28
N GLU A 241 -8.67 -5.77 2.36
CA GLU A 241 -9.76 -6.63 2.78
C GLU A 241 -10.93 -5.86 3.43
N PRO A 242 -12.16 -6.24 3.17
CA PRO A 242 -12.62 -7.33 2.30
C PRO A 242 -12.61 -6.92 0.82
N PHE A 243 -11.80 -7.59 0.00
CA PHE A 243 -11.50 -7.18 -1.39
C PHE A 243 -12.74 -7.07 -2.28
N HIS A 244 -13.76 -7.92 -2.08
CA HIS A 244 -15.05 -7.81 -2.77
C HIS A 244 -15.77 -6.50 -2.52
N PHE A 245 -15.62 -5.92 -1.33
CA PHE A 245 -16.18 -4.61 -0.99
C PHE A 245 -15.30 -3.48 -1.53
N THR A 246 -14.01 -3.52 -1.20
CA THR A 246 -13.09 -2.41 -1.48
C THR A 246 -12.84 -2.18 -2.97
N HIS A 247 -12.94 -3.24 -3.79
CA HIS A 247 -12.70 -3.19 -5.24
C HIS A 247 -13.95 -3.49 -6.07
N GLN A 248 -15.14 -3.43 -5.48
CA GLN A 248 -16.39 -3.68 -6.21
C GLN A 248 -16.50 -2.79 -7.45
N GLY A 249 -16.73 -3.40 -8.61
CA GLY A 249 -16.87 -2.69 -9.88
C GLY A 249 -15.59 -2.06 -10.42
N ALA A 250 -14.42 -2.39 -9.90
CA ALA A 250 -13.13 -1.92 -10.38
C ALA A 250 -12.73 -2.67 -11.65
N GLY A 251 -12.77 -1.99 -12.81
CA GLY A 251 -12.59 -2.60 -14.12
C GLY A 251 -11.18 -3.14 -14.40
N TRP A 252 -10.19 -2.84 -13.57
CA TRP A 252 -8.81 -3.35 -13.68
C TRP A 252 -8.59 -4.65 -12.90
N THR A 253 -9.55 -5.06 -12.05
CA THR A 253 -9.48 -6.32 -11.31
C THR A 253 -10.08 -7.48 -12.11
N SER A 254 -9.92 -8.71 -11.58
CA SER A 254 -10.61 -9.88 -12.14
C SER A 254 -12.12 -9.67 -12.16
N PRO A 255 -12.83 -10.19 -13.18
CA PRO A 255 -14.30 -10.19 -13.23
C PRO A 255 -14.97 -10.75 -11.96
N ASP A 256 -14.27 -11.58 -11.21
CA ASP A 256 -14.73 -12.14 -9.93
C ASP A 256 -15.02 -11.09 -8.86
N PHE A 257 -14.40 -9.90 -8.96
CA PHE A 257 -14.56 -8.79 -8.00
C PHE A 257 -15.43 -7.63 -8.53
N GLN A 258 -16.06 -7.80 -9.69
CA GLN A 258 -16.86 -6.74 -10.32
C GLN A 258 -18.33 -6.72 -9.90
N VAL A 259 -18.73 -7.58 -8.98
CA VAL A 259 -20.08 -7.50 -8.36
C VAL A 259 -20.16 -6.22 -7.55
N THR A 260 -21.19 -5.42 -7.77
CA THR A 260 -21.43 -4.14 -7.08
C THR A 260 -22.63 -4.20 -6.15
N GLY A 261 -22.81 -3.18 -5.30
CA GLY A 261 -23.90 -3.12 -4.33
C GLY A 261 -23.57 -3.85 -3.02
N ILE A 262 -22.29 -4.17 -2.80
CA ILE A 262 -21.83 -4.71 -1.53
C ILE A 262 -21.73 -3.56 -0.52
N ILE A 263 -22.37 -3.70 0.64
CA ILE A 263 -22.29 -2.73 1.74
C ILE A 263 -21.28 -3.18 2.80
N PHE A 264 -20.85 -2.23 3.61
CA PHE A 264 -20.03 -2.49 4.79
C PHE A 264 -20.59 -1.75 6.04
N PRO A 265 -20.76 -2.46 7.19
CA PRO A 265 -20.68 -3.91 7.30
C PRO A 265 -21.91 -4.62 6.74
N GLY A 266 -21.73 -5.89 6.26
CA GLY A 266 -22.83 -6.79 5.98
C GLY A 266 -23.50 -7.34 7.26
N PRO A 267 -24.62 -8.09 7.13
CA PRO A 267 -25.33 -8.42 5.89
C PRO A 267 -26.15 -7.24 5.35
N PRO A 268 -26.51 -7.27 4.03
CA PRO A 268 -27.40 -6.27 3.48
C PRO A 268 -28.85 -6.49 3.94
N ALA A 269 -29.65 -5.40 3.95
CA ALA A 269 -31.08 -5.49 4.30
C ALA A 269 -31.90 -6.35 3.30
N GLN A 270 -31.48 -6.37 2.05
CA GLN A 270 -32.01 -7.23 1.00
C GLN A 270 -30.84 -8.05 0.41
N PRO A 271 -31.03 -9.36 0.18
CA PRO A 271 -29.97 -10.18 -0.37
C PRO A 271 -29.42 -9.63 -1.70
N LEU A 272 -28.11 -9.54 -1.80
CA LEU A 272 -27.43 -9.22 -3.06
C LEU A 272 -27.62 -10.38 -4.03
N VAL A 273 -28.22 -10.11 -5.18
CA VAL A 273 -28.42 -11.07 -6.27
C VAL A 273 -27.60 -10.59 -7.46
N PRO A 274 -26.53 -11.33 -7.82
CA PRO A 274 -25.73 -11.01 -9.01
C PRO A 274 -26.59 -11.06 -10.29
N GLY A 275 -26.22 -10.25 -11.27
CA GLY A 275 -26.90 -10.24 -12.57
C GLY A 275 -26.87 -11.63 -13.25
N PRO A 276 -27.88 -11.96 -14.06
CA PRO A 276 -27.99 -13.28 -14.71
C PRO A 276 -26.82 -13.59 -15.67
N ASP A 277 -26.22 -12.55 -16.22
CA ASP A 277 -25.09 -12.66 -17.16
C ASP A 277 -23.71 -12.80 -16.47
N GLN A 278 -23.65 -12.70 -15.14
CA GLN A 278 -22.41 -12.85 -14.39
C GLN A 278 -22.07 -14.32 -14.17
N ASN A 279 -21.10 -14.82 -14.95
CA ASN A 279 -20.58 -16.18 -14.78
C ASN A 279 -19.60 -16.26 -13.62
N LEU A 280 -20.14 -16.17 -12.39
CA LEU A 280 -19.35 -16.16 -11.15
C LEU A 280 -18.78 -17.55 -10.83
N LYS A 281 -17.52 -17.57 -10.39
CA LYS A 281 -16.88 -18.78 -9.86
C LYS A 281 -17.57 -19.30 -8.59
N PRO A 282 -17.45 -20.59 -8.26
CA PRO A 282 -18.10 -21.17 -7.07
C PRO A 282 -17.75 -20.44 -5.78
N TRP A 283 -16.48 -20.07 -5.57
CA TRP A 283 -16.03 -19.39 -4.37
C TRP A 283 -16.61 -17.96 -4.22
N VAL A 284 -16.90 -17.28 -5.35
CA VAL A 284 -17.58 -15.97 -5.32
C VAL A 284 -19.03 -16.12 -4.89
N ARG A 285 -19.72 -17.17 -5.40
CA ARG A 285 -21.10 -17.49 -5.00
C ARG A 285 -21.17 -17.83 -3.49
N GLU A 286 -20.24 -18.63 -3.00
CA GLU A 286 -20.13 -18.96 -1.57
C GLU A 286 -19.87 -17.71 -0.73
N TRP A 287 -19.01 -16.80 -1.20
CA TRP A 287 -18.77 -15.53 -0.52
C TRP A 287 -20.05 -14.69 -0.44
N ILE A 288 -20.81 -14.58 -1.55
CA ILE A 288 -22.08 -13.84 -1.60
C ILE A 288 -23.14 -14.48 -0.70
N GLU A 289 -23.21 -15.80 -0.66
CA GLU A 289 -24.12 -16.52 0.24
C GLU A 289 -23.83 -16.17 1.71
N LYS A 290 -22.56 -16.25 2.12
CA LYS A 290 -22.12 -15.87 3.46
C LYS A 290 -22.39 -14.39 3.74
N TYR A 291 -22.11 -13.52 2.79
CA TYR A 291 -22.39 -12.09 2.88
C TYR A 291 -23.86 -11.80 3.10
N ASN A 292 -24.75 -12.49 2.39
CA ASN A 292 -26.21 -12.31 2.50
C ASN A 292 -26.80 -12.85 3.82
N THR A 293 -26.17 -13.86 4.43
CA THR A 293 -26.83 -14.67 5.46
C THR A 293 -26.18 -14.57 6.85
N LEU A 294 -24.86 -14.34 6.90
CA LEU A 294 -24.16 -14.34 8.18
C LEU A 294 -24.34 -12.99 8.90
N PRO A 295 -24.52 -13.02 10.25
CA PRO A 295 -24.56 -11.79 11.03
C PRO A 295 -23.24 -11.04 10.95
N THR A 296 -23.26 -9.71 11.19
CA THR A 296 -22.09 -8.82 11.04
C THR A 296 -20.80 -9.36 11.69
N ALA A 297 -20.89 -9.93 12.87
CA ALA A 297 -19.74 -10.48 13.59
C ALA A 297 -19.08 -11.69 12.89
N GLN A 298 -19.72 -12.28 11.89
CA GLN A 298 -19.23 -13.42 11.10
C GLN A 298 -19.26 -13.12 9.60
N ASN A 299 -19.66 -11.90 9.23
CA ASN A 299 -19.86 -11.53 7.84
C ASN A 299 -18.52 -11.28 7.12
N PRO A 300 -18.32 -11.82 5.90
CA PRO A 300 -17.09 -11.58 5.16
C PRO A 300 -16.91 -10.12 4.73
N SER A 301 -17.99 -9.31 4.68
CA SER A 301 -17.93 -7.85 4.54
C SER A 301 -18.04 -7.17 5.88
N SER A 302 -17.07 -7.37 6.75
CA SER A 302 -16.97 -6.73 8.07
C SER A 302 -15.51 -6.60 8.52
N ALA A 303 -15.28 -6.04 9.70
CA ALA A 303 -13.94 -5.92 10.27
C ALA A 303 -13.24 -7.28 10.49
N LEU A 304 -13.99 -8.38 10.54
CA LEU A 304 -13.46 -9.73 10.61
C LEU A 304 -12.45 -10.02 9.46
N ALA A 305 -12.67 -9.42 8.28
CA ALA A 305 -11.82 -9.66 7.12
C ALA A 305 -10.36 -9.19 7.29
N PHE A 306 -10.12 -8.21 8.17
CA PHE A 306 -8.79 -7.62 8.38
C PHE A 306 -8.30 -7.62 9.84
N ALA A 307 -9.18 -7.79 10.82
CA ALA A 307 -8.81 -7.62 12.23
C ALA A 307 -7.67 -8.55 12.67
N ASP A 308 -7.74 -9.83 12.35
CA ASP A 308 -6.69 -10.78 12.73
C ASP A 308 -5.42 -10.60 11.90
N LYS A 309 -5.54 -10.11 10.66
CA LYS A 309 -4.37 -9.75 9.84
C LYS A 309 -3.58 -8.59 10.49
N LEU A 310 -4.26 -7.56 10.99
CA LEU A 310 -3.61 -6.43 11.65
C LEU A 310 -2.99 -6.83 12.99
N LYS A 311 -3.63 -7.70 13.77
CA LYS A 311 -3.02 -8.31 14.96
C LYS A 311 -1.74 -9.08 14.61
N TYR A 312 -1.75 -9.82 13.49
CA TYR A 312 -0.56 -10.52 13.02
C TYR A 312 0.58 -9.56 12.67
N VAL A 313 0.27 -8.43 11.99
CA VAL A 313 1.27 -7.38 11.71
C VAL A 313 1.89 -6.88 13.02
N ARG A 314 1.07 -6.61 14.04
CA ARG A 314 1.56 -6.16 15.35
C ARG A 314 2.45 -7.23 16.01
N ALA A 315 2.00 -8.48 16.03
CA ALA A 315 2.77 -9.59 16.62
C ALA A 315 4.12 -9.79 15.91
N TRP A 316 4.15 -9.66 14.57
CA TRP A 316 5.38 -9.70 13.79
C TRP A 316 6.31 -8.52 14.15
N SER A 317 5.75 -7.31 14.24
CA SER A 317 6.45 -6.09 14.62
C SER A 317 7.12 -6.22 16.01
N ASP A 318 6.36 -6.70 16.99
CA ASP A 318 6.86 -6.91 18.35
C ASP A 318 7.95 -7.98 18.40
N PHE A 319 7.77 -9.08 17.66
CA PHE A 319 8.74 -10.18 17.66
C PHE A 319 10.09 -9.76 17.07
N TYR A 320 10.07 -9.03 15.94
CA TYR A 320 11.29 -8.61 15.26
C TYR A 320 11.84 -7.26 15.74
N GLY A 321 11.11 -6.53 16.60
CA GLY A 321 11.49 -5.22 17.09
C GLY A 321 11.58 -4.17 15.97
N ARG A 322 10.70 -4.27 14.97
CA ARG A 322 10.64 -3.36 13.83
C ARG A 322 9.24 -2.75 13.74
N PRO A 323 9.10 -1.42 13.67
CA PRO A 323 7.77 -0.84 13.49
C PRO A 323 7.18 -1.25 12.14
N ALA A 324 5.86 -1.39 12.10
CA ALA A 324 5.12 -1.68 10.89
C ALA A 324 4.13 -0.55 10.59
N HIS A 325 3.81 -0.38 9.32
CA HIS A 325 2.94 0.66 8.79
C HIS A 325 2.00 0.06 7.74
N LEU A 326 0.79 0.58 7.66
CA LEU A 326 -0.18 0.23 6.64
C LEU A 326 -0.07 1.26 5.50
N GLY A 327 0.73 0.95 4.48
CA GLY A 327 1.04 1.86 3.37
C GLY A 327 -0.15 2.17 2.49
N GLU A 328 -1.08 1.20 2.38
CA GLU A 328 -2.32 1.40 1.64
C GLU A 328 -3.48 0.62 2.24
N PHE A 329 -4.62 1.30 2.35
CA PHE A 329 -5.96 0.72 2.46
C PHE A 329 -6.97 1.71 1.89
N GLY A 330 -8.12 1.21 1.46
CA GLY A 330 -9.13 2.08 0.88
C GLY A 330 -10.32 1.32 0.31
N ALA A 331 -11.34 2.06 -0.13
CA ALA A 331 -12.50 1.52 -0.83
C ALA A 331 -12.82 2.36 -2.07
N TYR A 332 -12.92 1.67 -3.21
CA TYR A 332 -13.19 2.27 -4.51
C TYR A 332 -14.51 3.04 -4.50
N ILE A 333 -14.54 4.15 -5.23
CA ILE A 333 -15.68 5.09 -5.26
C ILE A 333 -17.02 4.47 -5.72
N LYS A 334 -17.00 3.23 -6.22
CA LYS A 334 -18.23 2.49 -6.57
C LYS A 334 -18.96 1.91 -5.36
N ALA A 335 -18.32 1.79 -4.21
CA ALA A 335 -19.00 1.52 -2.96
C ALA A 335 -19.80 2.75 -2.52
N ASP A 336 -20.94 2.55 -1.87
CA ASP A 336 -21.74 3.67 -1.37
C ASP A 336 -21.01 4.45 -0.28
N GLU A 337 -21.35 5.74 -0.15
CA GLU A 337 -20.66 6.68 0.75
C GLU A 337 -20.70 6.24 2.21
N GLN A 338 -21.85 5.77 2.68
CA GLN A 338 -21.98 5.35 4.07
C GLN A 338 -21.17 4.10 4.39
N SER A 339 -21.18 3.11 3.50
CA SER A 339 -20.36 1.90 3.64
C SER A 339 -18.87 2.22 3.57
N ARG A 340 -18.46 3.17 2.72
CA ARG A 340 -17.07 3.65 2.68
C ARG A 340 -16.70 4.27 4.03
N ALA A 341 -17.47 5.21 4.55
CA ALA A 341 -17.21 5.83 5.84
C ALA A 341 -17.14 4.79 6.98
N ASN A 342 -18.08 3.83 7.00
CA ASN A 342 -18.07 2.74 7.98
C ASN A 342 -16.78 1.88 7.88
N PHE A 343 -16.36 1.55 6.67
CA PHE A 343 -15.12 0.78 6.42
C PHE A 343 -13.90 1.53 6.92
N TYR A 344 -13.73 2.79 6.52
CA TYR A 344 -12.58 3.60 6.93
C TYR A 344 -12.52 3.76 8.46
N ALA A 345 -13.67 3.99 9.11
CA ALA A 345 -13.76 4.07 10.56
C ALA A 345 -13.35 2.76 11.26
N ALA A 346 -13.89 1.63 10.80
CA ALA A 346 -13.58 0.32 11.38
C ALA A 346 -12.12 -0.07 11.15
N PHE A 347 -11.58 0.19 9.95
CA PHE A 347 -10.19 -0.12 9.63
C PHE A 347 -9.23 0.73 10.46
N ARG A 348 -9.41 2.06 10.47
CA ARG A 348 -8.63 2.99 11.29
C ARG A 348 -8.63 2.57 12.76
N GLN A 349 -9.80 2.35 13.36
CA GLN A 349 -9.93 1.93 14.77
C GLN A 349 -9.17 0.62 15.04
N THR A 350 -9.25 -0.33 14.12
CA THR A 350 -8.54 -1.61 14.26
C THR A 350 -7.02 -1.42 14.15
N ALA A 351 -6.54 -0.60 13.23
CA ALA A 351 -5.12 -0.32 13.04
C ALA A 351 -4.53 0.41 14.26
N GLU A 352 -5.20 1.46 14.73
CA GLU A 352 -4.77 2.23 15.91
C GLU A 352 -4.77 1.39 17.19
N ALA A 353 -5.74 0.48 17.35
CA ALA A 353 -5.76 -0.48 18.47
C ALA A 353 -4.56 -1.47 18.44
N GLN A 354 -3.88 -1.61 17.31
CA GLN A 354 -2.65 -2.37 17.14
C GLN A 354 -1.40 -1.46 17.12
N ASP A 355 -1.52 -0.16 17.41
CA ASP A 355 -0.43 0.81 17.35
C ASP A 355 0.27 0.82 15.97
N LEU A 356 -0.53 0.74 14.90
CA LEU A 356 -0.08 0.79 13.52
C LEU A 356 -0.44 2.14 12.90
N GLY A 357 0.56 2.85 12.38
CA GLY A 357 0.35 3.99 11.51
C GLY A 357 -0.24 3.54 10.18
N TRP A 358 -0.97 4.41 9.52
CA TRP A 358 -1.70 4.08 8.30
C TRP A 358 -1.69 5.21 7.27
N CYS A 359 -1.85 4.83 6.00
CA CYS A 359 -1.96 5.74 4.87
C CYS A 359 -3.13 5.30 3.97
N ILE A 360 -4.13 6.15 3.79
CA ILE A 360 -5.27 5.83 2.92
C ILE A 360 -4.89 5.92 1.44
N TRP A 361 -5.41 5.05 0.63
CA TRP A 361 -5.48 5.19 -0.81
C TRP A 361 -6.86 5.73 -1.17
N ASP A 362 -7.07 6.97 -1.65
CA ASP A 362 -6.12 8.05 -1.99
C ASP A 362 -6.70 9.44 -1.65
N TRP A 363 -5.95 10.51 -1.94
CA TRP A 363 -6.42 11.88 -1.71
C TRP A 363 -7.60 12.25 -2.59
N SER A 364 -7.46 12.17 -3.94
CA SER A 364 -8.45 12.78 -4.83
C SER A 364 -8.70 12.02 -6.14
N ALA A 365 -8.23 10.77 -6.26
CA ALA A 365 -8.43 9.93 -7.43
C ALA A 365 -9.60 8.94 -7.27
N ASN A 366 -9.39 7.67 -7.57
CA ASN A 366 -10.46 6.68 -7.67
C ASN A 366 -10.96 6.12 -6.32
N PHE A 367 -10.18 6.27 -5.25
CA PHE A 367 -10.56 5.89 -3.88
C PHE A 367 -10.74 7.13 -2.99
N ARG A 368 -10.82 8.27 -3.60
CA ARG A 368 -10.66 9.60 -3.02
C ARG A 368 -11.31 9.84 -1.66
N TYR A 369 -10.53 10.53 -0.85
CA TYR A 369 -10.98 11.20 0.36
C TYR A 369 -11.60 12.57 0.04
N TRP A 370 -10.96 13.34 -0.85
CA TRP A 370 -11.25 14.74 -1.14
C TRP A 370 -12.03 14.93 -2.44
N ASP A 371 -13.09 15.72 -2.39
CA ASP A 371 -13.79 16.20 -3.57
C ASP A 371 -13.22 17.54 -4.02
N LYS A 372 -12.37 17.51 -5.05
CA LYS A 372 -11.77 18.73 -5.63
C LYS A 372 -12.79 19.70 -6.20
N THR A 373 -13.94 19.21 -6.65
CA THR A 373 -14.98 20.05 -7.26
C THR A 373 -15.66 20.92 -6.23
N ASN A 374 -15.94 20.35 -5.06
CA ASN A 374 -16.69 21.01 -4.00
C ASN A 374 -15.80 21.50 -2.85
N GLY A 375 -14.53 21.12 -2.83
CA GLY A 375 -13.53 21.60 -1.86
C GLY A 375 -13.75 21.10 -0.42
N HIS A 376 -14.20 19.86 -0.27
CA HIS A 376 -14.38 19.21 1.05
C HIS A 376 -14.14 17.71 0.99
N ALA A 377 -13.94 17.08 2.15
CA ALA A 377 -13.91 15.64 2.28
C ALA A 377 -15.24 15.03 1.82
N LEU A 378 -15.20 13.84 1.23
CA LEU A 378 -16.43 13.11 0.91
C LEU A 378 -17.25 12.84 2.19
N PRO A 379 -18.61 12.71 2.08
CA PRO A 379 -19.48 12.56 3.24
C PRO A 379 -19.02 11.48 4.21
N GLY A 380 -18.92 11.82 5.50
CA GLY A 380 -18.53 10.92 6.58
C GLY A 380 -17.07 10.50 6.62
N MET A 381 -16.24 10.90 5.64
CA MET A 381 -14.84 10.44 5.56
C MET A 381 -13.95 11.11 6.61
N HIS A 382 -14.18 12.39 6.90
CA HIS A 382 -13.41 13.08 7.93
C HIS A 382 -13.66 12.50 9.32
N GLU A 383 -14.93 12.32 9.66
CA GLU A 383 -15.37 11.72 10.93
C GLU A 383 -14.86 10.28 11.05
N ALA A 384 -14.87 9.52 9.96
CA ALA A 384 -14.37 8.15 9.92
C ALA A 384 -12.89 8.05 10.26
N LEU A 385 -12.08 8.98 9.75
CA LEU A 385 -10.63 8.94 9.92
C LEU A 385 -10.13 9.69 11.16
N PHE A 386 -10.84 10.73 11.61
CA PHE A 386 -10.35 11.59 12.70
C PHE A 386 -11.29 11.65 13.91
N GLY A 387 -12.48 11.06 13.83
CA GLY A 387 -13.41 10.92 14.95
C GLY A 387 -14.03 12.25 15.42
N ARG A 388 -14.10 13.24 14.53
CA ARG A 388 -14.58 14.60 14.85
C ARG A 388 -15.73 15.01 13.97
#